data_5304e196e73ea6734c10b0be117af099
#
_entry.id   5304e196e73ea6734c10b0be117af099
#
_cell.length_a   1.000
_cell.length_b   1.000
_cell.length_c   1.000
_cell.angle_alpha   90.00
_cell.angle_beta   90.00
_cell.angle_gamma   90.00
#
_symmetry.space_group_name_H-M   'P 1'
#
loop_
_entity.id
_entity.type
_entity.pdbx_description
1 polymer ?
#
loop_
_entity_poly.entity_id
_entity_poly.type
_entity_poly.pdbx_seq_one_letter_code
_entity_poly.pdbx_strand_id
1 'polypeptide(L)'
;TGDPEGTMNAGNMFKPALSRGELQVIGATTFNEYRKYIEKDSALERRFQPVTVNEPSIEDTVKLLEGIKEYYEEHHKVKVSPEITSMCAVLSERYINDRFLPDKAIDLLDESCACASLGSPAITEYEKLKSKLAELRVDESKLAEASDKDYEKMAEIKMQIAQTSDSIDKIKKEAENVQVTM
;
A
#
# COMPACT_ATOMS: atom_id res chain seq x y z
N THR A 1 -16.89 11.55 8.42
CA THR A 1 -16.15 12.80 8.56
C THR A 1 -16.75 13.58 9.70
N GLY A 2 -16.23 13.32 10.91
CA GLY A 2 -16.58 14.06 12.10
C GLY A 2 -16.00 15.45 12.00
N ASP A 3 -16.86 16.42 11.77
CA ASP A 3 -16.45 17.81 11.63
C ASP A 3 -16.73 18.61 12.89
N PRO A 4 -15.76 19.45 13.34
CA PRO A 4 -15.99 20.35 14.44
C PRO A 4 -17.00 21.45 14.08
N GLU A 5 -17.70 21.92 15.09
CA GLU A 5 -18.67 22.98 15.06
C GLU A 5 -18.20 24.20 14.23
N GLY A 6 -18.87 24.45 13.11
CA GLY A 6 -18.67 25.70 12.34
C GLY A 6 -18.62 25.58 10.81
N THR A 7 -18.45 24.41 10.25
CA THR A 7 -18.54 24.23 8.79
C THR A 7 -20.00 23.99 8.37
N MET A 8 -20.44 24.75 7.38
CA MET A 8 -21.76 24.58 6.76
C MET A 8 -21.91 23.10 6.39
N ASN A 9 -22.75 22.38 7.12
CA ASN A 9 -22.85 20.93 7.04
C ASN A 9 -23.30 20.54 5.63
N ALA A 10 -22.37 20.02 4.83
CA ALA A 10 -22.61 19.64 3.43
C ALA A 10 -23.86 18.75 3.29
N GLY A 11 -24.14 17.92 4.32
CA GLY A 11 -25.37 17.14 4.40
C GLY A 11 -26.65 17.99 4.30
N ASN A 12 -26.68 19.16 4.90
CA ASN A 12 -27.85 20.06 4.83
C ASN A 12 -28.04 20.68 3.44
N MET A 13 -26.96 20.88 2.67
CA MET A 13 -27.04 21.38 1.29
C MET A 13 -27.63 20.33 0.32
N PHE A 14 -27.35 19.04 0.57
CA PHE A 14 -27.83 17.96 -0.30
C PHE A 14 -29.24 17.47 0.04
N LYS A 15 -29.73 17.71 1.26
CA LYS A 15 -31.07 17.26 1.68
C LYS A 15 -32.21 17.66 0.72
N PRO A 16 -32.28 18.90 0.19
CA PRO A 16 -33.35 19.28 -0.76
C PRO A 16 -33.27 18.51 -2.07
N ALA A 17 -32.08 18.33 -2.63
CA ALA A 17 -31.89 17.62 -3.89
C ALA A 17 -32.12 16.10 -3.74
N LEU A 18 -31.71 15.51 -2.62
CA LEU A 18 -32.04 14.12 -2.25
C LEU A 18 -33.55 13.95 -2.06
N SER A 19 -34.21 14.93 -1.44
CA SER A 19 -35.67 14.87 -1.21
C SER A 19 -36.46 14.91 -2.50
N ARG A 20 -35.96 15.59 -3.53
CA ARG A 20 -36.59 15.64 -4.87
C ARG A 20 -36.22 14.47 -5.78
N GLY A 21 -35.30 13.61 -5.34
CA GLY A 21 -34.80 12.49 -6.17
C GLY A 21 -33.88 12.92 -7.33
N GLU A 22 -33.34 14.12 -7.26
CA GLU A 22 -32.43 14.67 -8.28
C GLU A 22 -31.02 14.08 -8.20
N LEU A 23 -30.67 13.48 -7.06
CA LEU A 23 -29.36 12.90 -6.81
C LEU A 23 -29.49 11.42 -6.39
N GLN A 24 -28.66 10.59 -6.99
CA GLN A 24 -28.40 9.22 -6.54
C GLN A 24 -27.05 9.21 -5.82
N VAL A 25 -27.03 8.75 -4.58
CA VAL A 25 -25.85 8.77 -3.71
C VAL A 25 -25.67 7.40 -3.06
N ILE A 26 -24.43 6.90 -3.12
CA ILE A 26 -23.99 5.76 -2.31
C ILE A 26 -23.05 6.32 -1.25
N GLY A 27 -23.37 6.12 0.02
CA GLY A 27 -22.56 6.55 1.16
C GLY A 27 -22.05 5.34 1.93
N ALA A 28 -20.80 5.41 2.38
CA ALA A 28 -20.21 4.46 3.31
C ALA A 28 -20.02 5.13 4.67
N THR A 29 -20.41 4.42 5.73
CA THR A 29 -20.30 4.91 7.11
C THR A 29 -20.22 3.74 8.09
N THR A 30 -19.88 4.00 9.35
CA THR A 30 -19.93 2.99 10.41
C THR A 30 -21.34 2.87 11.00
N PHE A 31 -21.65 1.74 11.65
CA PHE A 31 -22.92 1.56 12.35
C PHE A 31 -23.20 2.65 13.39
N ASN A 32 -22.18 3.09 14.12
CA ASN A 32 -22.31 4.12 15.13
C ASN A 32 -22.64 5.48 14.53
N GLU A 33 -22.00 5.84 13.42
CA GLU A 33 -22.28 7.09 12.70
C GLU A 33 -23.65 7.05 12.01
N TYR A 34 -24.02 5.92 11.41
CA TYR A 34 -25.34 5.72 10.82
C TYR A 34 -26.46 5.98 11.86
N ARG A 35 -26.36 5.33 13.03
CA ARG A 35 -27.32 5.53 14.13
C ARG A 35 -27.36 6.96 14.65
N LYS A 36 -26.19 7.61 14.70
CA LYS A 36 -26.07 8.96 15.25
C LYS A 36 -26.60 10.04 14.29
N TYR A 37 -26.37 9.90 13.00
CA TYR A 37 -26.57 10.96 12.02
C TYR A 37 -27.64 10.68 10.97
N ILE A 38 -27.90 9.44 10.59
CA ILE A 38 -28.86 9.07 9.54
C ILE A 38 -30.18 8.64 10.15
N GLU A 39 -30.18 7.68 11.06
CA GLU A 39 -31.36 7.10 11.68
C GLU A 39 -32.18 8.13 12.49
N LYS A 40 -31.50 9.14 13.05
CA LYS A 40 -32.15 10.23 13.77
C LYS A 40 -32.73 11.33 12.87
N ASP A 41 -32.39 11.34 11.61
CA ASP A 41 -32.85 12.31 10.63
C ASP A 41 -33.90 11.68 9.72
N SER A 42 -35.15 11.89 10.02
CA SER A 42 -36.29 11.30 9.30
C SER A 42 -36.32 11.63 7.80
N ALA A 43 -35.64 12.71 7.36
CA ALA A 43 -35.55 13.08 5.96
C ALA A 43 -34.53 12.23 5.24
N LEU A 44 -33.47 11.85 5.92
CA LEU A 44 -32.42 10.97 5.37
C LEU A 44 -32.79 9.49 5.49
N GLU A 45 -33.30 9.07 6.66
CA GLU A 45 -33.71 7.68 6.92
C GLU A 45 -34.66 7.12 5.85
N ARG A 46 -35.64 7.93 5.40
CA ARG A 46 -36.59 7.54 4.35
C ARG A 46 -36.03 7.51 2.94
N ARG A 47 -34.82 8.00 2.75
CA ARG A 47 -34.18 8.15 1.40
C ARG A 47 -33.02 7.23 1.20
N PHE A 48 -32.42 6.73 2.26
CA PHE A 48 -31.33 5.79 2.20
C PHE A 48 -31.78 4.41 2.64
N GLN A 49 -31.51 3.41 1.80
CA GLN A 49 -31.66 2.02 2.18
C GLN A 49 -30.34 1.52 2.74
N PRO A 50 -30.30 1.07 4.01
CA PRO A 50 -29.06 0.54 4.57
C PRO A 50 -28.71 -0.80 3.91
N VAL A 51 -27.45 -0.94 3.53
CA VAL A 51 -26.85 -2.19 3.09
C VAL A 51 -25.76 -2.55 4.09
N THR A 52 -26.02 -3.59 4.88
CA THR A 52 -25.05 -4.05 5.88
C THR A 52 -23.93 -4.82 5.19
N VAL A 53 -22.71 -4.38 5.40
CA VAL A 53 -21.49 -5.08 4.98
C VAL A 53 -20.91 -5.75 6.22
N ASN A 54 -21.00 -7.07 6.28
CA ASN A 54 -20.45 -7.86 7.38
C ASN A 54 -18.95 -8.10 7.19
N GLU A 55 -18.27 -8.41 8.28
CA GLU A 55 -16.90 -8.89 8.28
C GLU A 55 -16.80 -10.18 7.46
N PRO A 56 -15.81 -10.30 6.53
CA PRO A 56 -15.64 -11.52 5.74
C PRO A 56 -15.18 -12.69 6.61
N SER A 57 -15.44 -13.91 6.13
CA SER A 57 -14.89 -15.12 6.75
C SER A 57 -13.36 -15.20 6.58
N ILE A 58 -12.70 -16.05 7.38
CA ILE A 58 -11.27 -16.34 7.21
C ILE A 58 -10.99 -16.83 5.77
N GLU A 59 -11.84 -17.72 5.25
CA GLU A 59 -11.68 -18.28 3.88
C GLU A 59 -11.80 -17.19 2.81
N ASP A 60 -12.74 -16.26 2.95
CA ASP A 60 -12.90 -15.15 2.01
C ASP A 60 -11.77 -14.13 2.15
N THR A 61 -11.27 -13.92 3.39
CA THR A 61 -10.09 -13.09 3.63
C THR A 61 -8.85 -13.67 2.96
N VAL A 62 -8.63 -14.99 3.02
CA VAL A 62 -7.52 -15.64 2.28
C VAL A 62 -7.61 -15.36 0.79
N LYS A 63 -8.81 -15.49 0.18
CA LYS A 63 -9.02 -15.19 -1.25
C LYS A 63 -8.72 -13.71 -1.56
N LEU A 64 -9.10 -12.81 -0.67
CA LEU A 64 -8.79 -11.37 -0.81
C LEU A 64 -7.28 -11.14 -0.76
N LEU A 65 -6.58 -11.71 0.22
CA LEU A 65 -5.13 -11.61 0.34
C LEU A 65 -4.41 -12.18 -0.89
N GLU A 66 -4.86 -13.33 -1.40
CA GLU A 66 -4.33 -13.91 -2.65
C GLU A 66 -4.51 -12.95 -3.85
N GLY A 67 -5.62 -12.23 -3.90
CA GLY A 67 -5.89 -11.27 -4.98
C GLY A 67 -5.05 -9.99 -4.91
N ILE A 68 -4.55 -9.62 -3.73
CA ILE A 68 -3.80 -8.37 -3.54
C ILE A 68 -2.31 -8.59 -3.25
N LYS A 69 -1.86 -9.82 -2.96
CA LYS A 69 -0.48 -10.11 -2.57
C LYS A 69 0.57 -9.61 -3.56
N GLU A 70 0.28 -9.64 -4.87
CA GLU A 70 1.20 -9.20 -5.91
C GLU A 70 1.62 -7.73 -5.73
N TYR A 71 0.72 -6.86 -5.23
CA TYR A 71 1.05 -5.46 -4.95
C TYR A 71 2.08 -5.34 -3.81
N TYR A 72 1.93 -6.16 -2.77
CA TYR A 72 2.86 -6.21 -1.64
C TYR A 72 4.20 -6.85 -2.03
N GLU A 73 4.17 -7.92 -2.81
CA GLU A 73 5.37 -8.55 -3.39
C GLU A 73 6.18 -7.55 -4.22
N GLU A 74 5.51 -6.78 -5.07
CA GLU A 74 6.15 -5.77 -5.91
C GLU A 74 6.71 -4.61 -5.07
N HIS A 75 5.96 -4.15 -4.07
CA HIS A 75 6.36 -3.04 -3.21
C HIS A 75 7.56 -3.39 -2.33
N HIS A 76 7.50 -4.51 -1.63
CA HIS A 76 8.53 -4.94 -0.67
C HIS A 76 9.65 -5.76 -1.30
N LYS A 77 9.55 -6.13 -2.59
CA LYS A 77 10.51 -6.98 -3.31
C LYS A 77 10.70 -8.37 -2.70
N VAL A 78 9.62 -8.96 -2.22
CA VAL A 78 9.57 -10.27 -1.57
C VAL A 78 8.60 -11.20 -2.31
N LYS A 79 8.60 -12.49 -1.97
CA LYS A 79 7.63 -13.47 -2.45
C LYS A 79 6.77 -13.99 -1.31
N VAL A 80 5.48 -14.03 -1.53
CA VAL A 80 4.45 -14.46 -0.58
C VAL A 80 3.84 -15.79 -1.03
N SER A 81 4.07 -16.85 -0.28
CA SER A 81 3.45 -18.14 -0.57
C SER A 81 1.97 -18.16 -0.13
N PRO A 82 1.14 -19.07 -0.70
CA PRO A 82 -0.25 -19.23 -0.28
C PRO A 82 -0.41 -19.61 1.20
N GLU A 83 0.59 -20.27 1.77
CA GLU A 83 0.59 -20.61 3.19
C GLU A 83 0.68 -19.35 4.05
N ILE A 84 1.48 -18.36 3.65
CA ILE A 84 1.61 -17.09 4.36
C ILE A 84 0.31 -16.29 4.33
N THR A 85 -0.37 -16.18 3.20
CA THR A 85 -1.69 -15.50 3.13
C THR A 85 -2.72 -16.17 4.04
N SER A 86 -2.73 -17.50 4.08
CA SER A 86 -3.58 -18.26 5.00
C SER A 86 -3.20 -18.02 6.47
N MET A 87 -1.91 -18.00 6.78
CA MET A 87 -1.42 -17.70 8.14
C MET A 87 -1.77 -16.28 8.57
N CYS A 88 -1.62 -15.28 7.71
CA CYS A 88 -2.01 -13.90 8.00
C CYS A 88 -3.49 -13.81 8.40
N ALA A 89 -4.39 -14.46 7.65
CA ALA A 89 -5.81 -14.45 7.97
C ALA A 89 -6.11 -15.14 9.31
N VAL A 90 -5.54 -16.32 9.56
CA VAL A 90 -5.79 -17.09 10.79
C VAL A 90 -5.17 -16.42 12.02
N LEU A 91 -3.91 -15.97 11.93
CA LEU A 91 -3.21 -15.38 13.06
C LEU A 91 -3.76 -13.99 13.41
N SER A 92 -4.12 -13.17 12.42
CA SER A 92 -4.76 -11.89 12.69
C SER A 92 -6.11 -12.07 13.39
N GLU A 93 -6.91 -13.05 12.99
CA GLU A 93 -8.18 -13.34 13.66
C GLU A 93 -7.99 -13.82 15.10
N ARG A 94 -6.95 -14.61 15.34
CA ARG A 94 -6.67 -15.17 16.66
C ARG A 94 -6.07 -14.17 17.64
N TYR A 95 -5.22 -13.27 17.19
CA TYR A 95 -4.38 -12.45 18.07
C TYR A 95 -4.69 -10.95 18.01
N ILE A 96 -5.34 -10.45 16.92
CA ILE A 96 -5.69 -9.05 16.78
C ILE A 96 -7.18 -8.88 17.00
N ASN A 97 -7.57 -8.42 18.20
CA ASN A 97 -8.96 -8.35 18.65
C ASN A 97 -9.56 -6.94 18.56
N ASP A 98 -8.77 -5.92 18.28
CA ASP A 98 -9.18 -4.51 18.23
C ASP A 98 -9.52 -4.03 16.81
N ARG A 99 -9.37 -4.90 15.80
CA ARG A 99 -9.64 -4.64 14.39
C ARG A 99 -10.43 -5.77 13.75
N PHE A 100 -10.99 -5.51 12.58
CA PHE A 100 -11.81 -6.45 11.82
C PHE A 100 -11.09 -6.98 10.58
N LEU A 101 -11.49 -8.15 10.11
CA LEU A 101 -11.11 -8.65 8.80
C LEU A 101 -11.79 -7.80 7.71
N PRO A 102 -11.17 -7.57 6.55
CA PRO A 102 -9.86 -8.09 6.15
C PRO A 102 -8.68 -7.23 6.62
N ASP A 103 -8.90 -6.02 7.16
CA ASP A 103 -7.88 -5.00 7.41
C ASP A 103 -6.74 -5.52 8.30
N LYS A 104 -7.08 -6.17 9.43
CA LYS A 104 -6.06 -6.74 10.33
C LYS A 104 -5.18 -7.81 9.67
N ALA A 105 -5.71 -8.55 8.69
CA ALA A 105 -4.95 -9.55 7.97
C ALA A 105 -4.06 -8.92 6.87
N ILE A 106 -4.54 -7.83 6.26
CA ILE A 106 -3.78 -7.02 5.31
C ILE A 106 -2.61 -6.34 6.03
N ASP A 107 -2.86 -5.73 7.18
CA ASP A 107 -1.80 -5.11 8.00
C ASP A 107 -0.72 -6.12 8.38
N LEU A 108 -1.11 -7.34 8.80
CA LEU A 108 -0.17 -8.39 9.15
C LEU A 108 0.65 -8.88 7.95
N LEU A 109 0.02 -8.95 6.76
CA LEU A 109 0.72 -9.28 5.52
C LEU A 109 1.75 -8.21 5.16
N ASP A 110 1.36 -6.93 5.22
CA ASP A 110 2.24 -5.80 4.93
C ASP A 110 3.45 -5.76 5.87
N GLU A 111 3.21 -5.89 7.17
CA GLU A 111 4.28 -5.93 8.18
C GLU A 111 5.23 -7.13 7.99
N SER A 112 4.69 -8.31 7.66
CA SER A 112 5.48 -9.50 7.39
C SER A 112 6.37 -9.33 6.14
N CYS A 113 5.83 -8.72 5.08
CA CYS A 113 6.58 -8.38 3.88
C CYS A 113 7.67 -7.36 4.17
N ALA A 114 7.37 -6.33 4.95
CA ALA A 114 8.32 -5.31 5.36
C ALA A 114 9.46 -5.91 6.21
N CYS A 115 9.16 -6.77 7.17
CA CYS A 115 10.15 -7.46 7.99
C CYS A 115 11.06 -8.35 7.14
N ALA A 116 10.50 -9.11 6.20
CA ALA A 116 11.29 -9.96 5.30
C ALA A 116 12.21 -9.14 4.39
N SER A 117 11.71 -8.01 3.86
CA SER A 117 12.48 -7.09 3.03
C SER A 117 13.65 -6.46 3.81
N LEU A 118 13.36 -5.89 4.99
CA LEU A 118 14.36 -5.25 5.84
C LEU A 118 15.38 -6.24 6.42
N GLY A 119 14.97 -7.46 6.68
CA GLY A 119 15.84 -8.54 7.17
C GLY A 119 16.73 -9.16 6.09
N SER A 120 16.51 -8.83 4.81
CA SER A 120 17.28 -9.40 3.70
C SER A 120 18.51 -8.56 3.34
N PRO A 121 19.73 -9.10 3.55
CA PRO A 121 20.95 -8.44 3.09
C PRO A 121 20.99 -8.21 1.57
N ALA A 122 20.44 -9.15 0.79
CA ALA A 122 20.42 -9.08 -0.66
C ALA A 122 19.55 -7.91 -1.16
N ILE A 123 18.36 -7.71 -0.60
CA ILE A 123 17.49 -6.57 -0.95
C ILE A 123 18.18 -5.26 -0.54
N THR A 124 18.72 -5.20 0.68
CA THR A 124 19.39 -4.00 1.18
C THR A 124 20.59 -3.60 0.30
N GLU A 125 21.40 -4.56 -0.12
CA GLU A 125 22.56 -4.31 -0.97
C GLU A 125 22.14 -3.94 -2.40
N TYR A 126 21.12 -4.59 -2.95
CA TYR A 126 20.53 -4.26 -4.25
C TYR A 126 20.05 -2.80 -4.30
N GLU A 127 19.29 -2.34 -3.29
CA GLU A 127 18.79 -0.96 -3.24
C GLU A 127 19.93 0.07 -3.05
N LYS A 128 20.96 -0.26 -2.26
CA LYS A 128 22.16 0.60 -2.14
C LYS A 128 22.88 0.76 -3.47
N LEU A 129 23.10 -0.33 -4.19
CA LEU A 129 23.78 -0.29 -5.51
C LEU A 129 22.93 0.46 -6.53
N LYS A 130 21.63 0.31 -6.50
CA LYS A 130 20.70 1.02 -7.39
C LYS A 130 20.70 2.53 -7.14
N SER A 131 20.70 2.95 -5.87
CA SER A 131 20.84 4.37 -5.50
C SER A 131 22.17 4.93 -5.96
N LYS A 132 23.27 4.21 -5.74
CA LYS A 132 24.61 4.60 -6.21
C LYS A 132 24.67 4.72 -7.73
N LEU A 133 24.05 3.80 -8.46
CA LEU A 133 23.98 3.87 -9.92
C LEU A 133 23.23 5.12 -10.40
N ALA A 134 22.13 5.48 -9.72
CA ALA A 134 21.37 6.68 -10.03
C ALA A 134 22.18 7.96 -9.80
N GLU A 135 22.92 8.04 -8.68
CA GLU A 135 23.85 9.16 -8.40
C GLU A 135 24.93 9.29 -9.48
N LEU A 136 25.59 8.18 -9.82
CA LEU A 136 26.63 8.18 -10.86
C LEU A 136 26.10 8.64 -12.22
N ARG A 137 24.88 8.27 -12.60
CA ARG A 137 24.25 8.73 -13.85
C ARG A 137 23.94 10.23 -13.83
N VAL A 138 23.53 10.77 -12.69
CA VAL A 138 23.33 12.21 -12.52
C VAL A 138 24.66 12.95 -12.65
N ASP A 139 25.74 12.43 -12.08
CA ASP A 139 27.04 13.05 -12.17
C ASP A 139 27.63 12.94 -13.58
N GLU A 140 27.42 11.82 -14.28
CA GLU A 140 27.74 11.68 -15.70
C GLU A 140 27.05 12.76 -16.55
N SER A 141 25.73 12.99 -16.31
CA SER A 141 24.98 13.99 -17.07
C SER A 141 25.47 15.42 -16.80
N LYS A 142 25.78 15.75 -15.55
CA LYS A 142 26.35 17.08 -15.16
C LYS A 142 27.69 17.34 -15.83
N LEU A 143 28.58 16.33 -15.85
CA LEU A 143 29.88 16.44 -16.50
C LEU A 143 29.78 16.52 -18.03
N ALA A 144 28.76 15.88 -18.62
CA ALA A 144 28.53 15.97 -20.06
C ALA A 144 28.03 17.36 -20.50
N GLU A 145 27.31 18.08 -19.62
CA GLU A 145 26.79 19.43 -19.84
C GLU A 145 27.81 20.54 -19.53
N ALA A 146 28.89 20.22 -18.78
CA ALA A 146 29.92 21.20 -18.40
C ALA A 146 30.70 21.68 -19.60
N SER A 147 31.00 23.01 -19.62
CA SER A 147 31.75 23.66 -20.71
C SER A 147 33.21 23.20 -20.77
N ASP A 148 33.74 22.79 -19.63
CA ASP A 148 35.12 22.25 -19.52
C ASP A 148 35.03 20.73 -19.29
N LYS A 149 35.19 19.95 -20.35
CA LYS A 149 35.01 18.49 -20.33
C LYS A 149 36.26 17.81 -19.76
N ASP A 150 36.14 17.38 -18.49
CA ASP A 150 37.15 16.51 -17.86
C ASP A 150 36.94 15.05 -18.34
N TYR A 151 37.64 14.69 -19.43
CA TYR A 151 37.52 13.37 -20.04
C TYR A 151 38.00 12.24 -19.13
N GLU A 152 38.94 12.53 -18.24
CA GLU A 152 39.49 11.54 -17.31
C GLU A 152 38.46 11.15 -16.25
N LYS A 153 37.82 12.15 -15.63
CA LYS A 153 36.70 11.93 -14.68
C LYS A 153 35.49 11.27 -15.35
N MET A 154 35.21 11.63 -16.61
CA MET A 154 34.10 11.00 -17.34
C MET A 154 34.37 9.52 -17.61
N ALA A 155 35.58 9.15 -17.94
CA ALA A 155 35.97 7.76 -18.13
C ALA A 155 35.91 6.95 -16.82
N GLU A 156 36.31 7.57 -15.70
CA GLU A 156 36.24 6.95 -14.39
C GLU A 156 34.76 6.70 -13.95
N ILE A 157 33.88 7.67 -14.12
CA ILE A 157 32.45 7.52 -13.82
C ILE A 157 31.80 6.42 -14.67
N LYS A 158 32.12 6.35 -15.98
CA LYS A 158 31.61 5.29 -16.85
C LYS A 158 32.09 3.91 -16.41
N MET A 159 33.30 3.80 -15.96
CA MET A 159 33.85 2.53 -15.43
C MET A 159 33.10 2.15 -14.12
N GLN A 160 32.85 3.10 -13.22
CA GLN A 160 32.08 2.87 -12.00
C GLN A 160 30.64 2.48 -12.28
N ILE A 161 29.99 3.09 -13.27
CA ILE A 161 28.64 2.72 -13.73
C ILE A 161 28.62 1.27 -14.20
N ALA A 162 29.57 0.87 -15.06
CA ALA A 162 29.63 -0.50 -15.55
C ALA A 162 29.85 -1.51 -14.42
N GLN A 163 30.79 -1.26 -13.51
CA GLN A 163 31.07 -2.14 -12.36
C GLN A 163 29.82 -2.23 -11.41
N THR A 164 29.15 -1.12 -11.17
CA THR A 164 27.95 -1.10 -10.32
C THR A 164 26.79 -1.85 -10.99
N SER A 165 26.64 -1.70 -12.31
CA SER A 165 25.63 -2.44 -13.09
C SER A 165 25.88 -3.95 -13.04
N ASP A 166 27.12 -4.41 -13.24
CA ASP A 166 27.49 -5.83 -13.13
C ASP A 166 27.24 -6.40 -11.74
N SER A 167 27.47 -5.59 -10.69
CA SER A 167 27.19 -5.98 -9.32
C SER A 167 25.69 -6.10 -9.06
N ILE A 168 24.87 -5.19 -9.59
CA ILE A 168 23.41 -5.24 -9.52
C ILE A 168 22.90 -6.54 -10.19
N ASP A 169 23.39 -6.88 -11.37
CA ASP A 169 22.94 -8.07 -12.11
C ASP A 169 23.25 -9.39 -11.37
N LYS A 170 24.34 -9.42 -10.59
CA LYS A 170 24.70 -10.58 -9.76
C LYS A 170 23.77 -10.76 -8.58
N ILE A 171 23.42 -9.68 -7.88
CA ILE A 171 22.60 -9.72 -6.66
C ILE A 171 21.12 -9.77 -6.99
N LYS A 172 20.70 -9.30 -8.17
CA LYS A 172 19.30 -9.18 -8.58
C LYS A 172 18.53 -10.47 -8.40
N LYS A 173 19.08 -11.61 -8.81
CA LYS A 173 18.43 -12.92 -8.69
C LYS A 173 18.20 -13.34 -7.23
N GLU A 174 19.12 -13.00 -6.34
CA GLU A 174 19.00 -13.30 -4.92
C GLU A 174 17.97 -12.38 -4.27
N ALA A 175 17.98 -11.08 -4.60
CA ALA A 175 17.01 -10.11 -4.12
C ALA A 175 15.58 -10.40 -4.59
N GLU A 176 15.39 -10.89 -5.82
CA GLU A 176 14.06 -11.23 -6.38
C GLU A 176 13.45 -12.52 -5.80
N ASN A 177 14.27 -13.36 -5.13
CA ASN A 177 13.82 -14.66 -4.59
C ASN A 177 13.65 -14.67 -3.07
N VAL A 178 13.68 -13.52 -2.41
CA VAL A 178 13.45 -13.43 -0.96
C VAL A 178 12.00 -13.79 -0.65
N GLN A 179 11.82 -14.79 0.21
CA GLN A 179 10.50 -15.27 0.63
C GLN A 179 10.13 -14.73 2.02
N VAL A 180 8.86 -14.42 2.20
CA VAL A 180 8.30 -14.09 3.50
C VAL A 180 8.24 -15.38 4.33
N THR A 181 8.70 -15.30 5.58
CA THR A 181 8.61 -16.37 6.57
C THR A 181 7.93 -15.83 7.83
N MET A 182 7.10 -16.65 8.45
CA MET A 182 6.45 -16.37 9.75
C MET A 182 6.86 -17.42 10.78
#